data_90f490f78428ccd10cbac81554fb7add
#
_entry.id   90f490f78428ccd10cbac81554fb7add
#
_cell.length_a   1.000
_cell.length_b   1.000
_cell.length_c   1.000
_cell.angle_alpha   90.00
_cell.angle_beta   90.00
_cell.angle_gamma   90.00
#
_symmetry.space_group_name_H-M   'P 1'
#
loop_
_entity.id
_entity.type
_entity.pdbx_description
1 polymer ?
#
loop_
_entity_poly.entity_id
_entity_poly.type
_entity_poly.pdbx_seq_one_letter_code
_entity_poly.pdbx_strand_id
1 'polypeptide(L)'
;MRKSATVAALFAVPALALSACSPPEQASTTPGTTPSVWTGSPSPSAAPGEEHGEGHGGGEGGGSEKLSAELRTPDGTTVATADIDFTGGYATVTVRTTASGQLTPGFHGMHIHSVGKCEADSVAPTGGAPGNFNSAGGHFQVPGHTTHPASGDLSSLQVREDGSAMLVTTTDAFTAEQLQAGQKTAIIIHEKADNFANIPPEKYQQVNGTPGPDQQTLATGDAGGRVACGVIAPAQ
;
A
#
# COMPACT_ATOMS: atom_id res chain seq x y z
N MET A 1 -18.76 -83.93 -4.71
CA MET A 1 -19.26 -82.98 -5.68
C MET A 1 -20.12 -81.92 -4.92
N ARG A 2 -19.54 -80.79 -4.61
CA ARG A 2 -20.28 -79.65 -4.00
C ARG A 2 -20.22 -78.50 -4.97
N LYS A 3 -21.36 -78.06 -5.42
CA LYS A 3 -21.52 -76.87 -6.30
C LYS A 3 -21.58 -75.65 -5.46
N SER A 4 -20.63 -74.73 -5.62
CA SER A 4 -20.65 -73.41 -5.02
C SER A 4 -21.45 -72.44 -5.92
N ALA A 5 -22.47 -71.85 -5.39
CA ALA A 5 -23.23 -70.80 -6.06
C ALA A 5 -22.65 -69.42 -5.66
N THR A 6 -22.22 -68.69 -6.66
CA THR A 6 -21.70 -67.33 -6.50
C THR A 6 -22.88 -66.36 -6.58
N VAL A 7 -23.14 -65.62 -5.50
CA VAL A 7 -24.14 -64.56 -5.47
C VAL A 7 -23.45 -63.27 -5.86
N ALA A 8 -23.83 -62.68 -6.98
CA ALA A 8 -23.41 -61.35 -7.39
C ALA A 8 -24.32 -60.30 -6.75
N ALA A 9 -23.76 -59.49 -5.86
CA ALA A 9 -24.50 -58.34 -5.28
C ALA A 9 -24.27 -57.12 -6.20
N LEU A 10 -25.33 -56.67 -6.84
CA LEU A 10 -25.37 -55.39 -7.55
C LEU A 10 -25.55 -54.26 -6.53
N PHE A 11 -24.54 -53.42 -6.39
CA PHE A 11 -24.68 -52.13 -5.69
C PHE A 11 -25.17 -51.10 -6.69
N ALA A 12 -26.43 -50.67 -6.54
CA ALA A 12 -26.94 -49.47 -7.20
C ALA A 12 -26.54 -48.24 -6.41
N VAL A 13 -25.73 -47.40 -7.03
CA VAL A 13 -25.37 -46.07 -6.49
C VAL A 13 -26.42 -45.08 -6.96
N PRO A 14 -27.15 -44.39 -6.08
CA PRO A 14 -28.01 -43.27 -6.50
C PRO A 14 -27.17 -42.07 -6.83
N ALA A 15 -27.19 -41.62 -8.08
CA ALA A 15 -26.70 -40.34 -8.50
C ALA A 15 -27.62 -39.23 -7.96
N LEU A 16 -27.17 -38.54 -6.92
CA LEU A 16 -27.80 -37.28 -6.47
C LEU A 16 -27.39 -36.18 -7.44
N ALA A 17 -28.26 -35.85 -8.36
CA ALA A 17 -28.17 -34.64 -9.17
C ALA A 17 -28.53 -33.44 -8.28
N LEU A 18 -27.51 -32.73 -7.82
CA LEU A 18 -27.65 -31.38 -7.23
C LEU A 18 -27.89 -30.40 -8.39
N SER A 19 -29.15 -30.21 -8.78
CA SER A 19 -29.54 -29.06 -9.60
C SER A 19 -29.48 -27.82 -8.71
N ALA A 20 -28.43 -27.02 -8.82
CA ALA A 20 -28.40 -25.67 -8.33
C ALA A 20 -29.37 -24.84 -9.20
N CYS A 21 -30.61 -24.75 -8.81
CA CYS A 21 -31.56 -23.76 -9.33
C CYS A 21 -31.19 -22.41 -8.67
N SER A 22 -30.36 -21.62 -9.35
CA SER A 22 -30.42 -20.18 -9.12
C SER A 22 -31.77 -19.71 -9.64
N PRO A 23 -32.60 -18.97 -8.85
CA PRO A 23 -33.78 -18.38 -9.36
C PRO A 23 -33.43 -17.48 -10.55
N PRO A 24 -34.18 -17.47 -11.65
CA PRO A 24 -33.95 -16.55 -12.74
C PRO A 24 -34.04 -15.13 -12.17
N GLU A 25 -33.03 -14.33 -12.37
CA GLU A 25 -33.10 -12.91 -12.05
C GLU A 25 -34.21 -12.29 -12.88
N GLN A 26 -35.32 -11.95 -12.23
CA GLN A 26 -36.36 -11.17 -12.86
C GLN A 26 -35.85 -9.76 -13.09
N ALA A 27 -35.81 -9.34 -14.35
CA ALA A 27 -35.52 -7.94 -14.67
C ALA A 27 -36.55 -7.08 -13.91
N SER A 28 -36.00 -6.07 -13.19
CA SER A 28 -36.83 -5.10 -12.47
C SER A 28 -37.77 -4.42 -13.46
N THR A 29 -39.10 -4.54 -13.23
CA THR A 29 -40.11 -3.82 -13.99
C THR A 29 -40.27 -2.37 -13.54
N THR A 30 -39.57 -1.97 -12.49
CA THR A 30 -39.55 -0.58 -12.02
C THR A 30 -38.53 0.17 -12.85
N PRO A 31 -38.90 1.26 -13.57
CA PRO A 31 -37.92 2.11 -14.23
C PRO A 31 -36.92 2.60 -13.19
N GLY A 32 -35.68 2.22 -13.36
CA GLY A 32 -34.59 2.75 -12.52
C GLY A 32 -34.56 4.25 -12.70
N THR A 33 -34.55 5.00 -11.60
CA THR A 33 -34.20 6.40 -11.62
C THR A 33 -32.74 6.46 -12.03
N THR A 34 -32.46 7.01 -13.20
CA THR A 34 -31.07 7.36 -13.57
C THR A 34 -30.52 8.26 -12.47
N PRO A 35 -29.39 7.89 -11.82
CA PRO A 35 -28.77 8.79 -10.87
C PRO A 35 -28.49 10.11 -11.59
N SER A 36 -28.85 11.22 -10.95
CA SER A 36 -28.54 12.54 -11.49
C SER A 36 -27.03 12.62 -11.72
N VAL A 37 -26.63 12.92 -12.93
CA VAL A 37 -25.21 13.20 -13.24
C VAL A 37 -24.83 14.42 -12.41
N TRP A 38 -23.91 14.25 -11.46
CA TRP A 38 -23.36 15.37 -10.71
C TRP A 38 -22.55 16.25 -11.67
N THR A 39 -23.09 17.44 -11.99
CA THR A 39 -22.48 18.37 -12.94
C THR A 39 -21.47 19.31 -12.28
N GLY A 40 -21.07 19.05 -11.04
CA GLY A 40 -20.19 19.91 -10.26
C GLY A 40 -20.95 21.11 -9.67
N SER A 41 -20.53 21.61 -8.54
CA SER A 41 -20.97 22.92 -8.08
C SER A 41 -20.44 23.99 -9.04
N PRO A 42 -21.26 24.94 -9.52
CA PRO A 42 -20.72 26.08 -10.23
C PRO A 42 -19.71 26.80 -9.33
N SER A 43 -18.52 27.07 -9.86
CA SER A 43 -17.60 27.97 -9.17
C SER A 43 -18.34 29.24 -8.80
N PRO A 44 -18.19 29.75 -7.58
CA PRO A 44 -18.81 31.04 -7.24
C PRO A 44 -18.26 32.09 -8.21
N SER A 45 -19.18 32.65 -8.98
CA SER A 45 -18.89 33.80 -9.83
C SER A 45 -18.49 34.97 -8.92
N ALA A 46 -17.29 35.50 -9.10
CA ALA A 46 -16.84 36.65 -8.35
C ALA A 46 -17.82 37.83 -8.65
N ALA A 47 -18.53 38.26 -7.61
CA ALA A 47 -19.25 39.51 -7.64
C ALA A 47 -18.23 40.65 -7.67
N PRO A 48 -18.44 41.71 -8.46
CA PRO A 48 -17.56 42.87 -8.45
C PRO A 48 -17.85 43.78 -7.26
N GLY A 49 -16.79 44.02 -6.47
CA GLY A 49 -16.67 45.22 -5.66
C GLY A 49 -17.24 45.19 -4.25
N GLU A 50 -16.30 45.10 -3.29
CA GLU A 50 -16.22 46.07 -2.21
C GLU A 50 -14.83 45.97 -1.57
N GLU A 51 -14.08 47.07 -1.68
CA GLU A 51 -12.84 47.31 -0.94
C GLU A 51 -13.14 47.49 0.54
N HIS A 52 -12.60 46.69 1.42
CA HIS A 52 -12.24 47.04 2.78
C HIS A 52 -11.05 46.18 3.22
N GLY A 53 -9.93 46.73 3.31
CA GLY A 53 -9.17 47.23 4.44
C GLY A 53 -8.58 46.13 5.31
N GLU A 54 -7.26 45.95 5.13
CA GLU A 54 -6.21 45.67 6.13
C GLU A 54 -6.48 44.68 7.26
N GLY A 55 -5.62 43.70 7.29
CA GLY A 55 -5.06 43.23 8.55
C GLY A 55 -5.02 41.74 8.76
N HIS A 56 -3.81 41.27 8.66
CA HIS A 56 -3.17 40.17 9.37
C HIS A 56 -2.85 38.90 8.61
N GLY A 57 -1.59 38.79 8.57
CA GLY A 57 -0.88 37.61 8.97
C GLY A 57 -0.38 36.79 7.81
N GLY A 58 0.84 37.12 7.39
CA GLY A 58 1.64 36.34 6.46
C GLY A 58 1.55 34.86 6.69
N GLY A 59 0.93 34.20 5.76
CA GLY A 59 1.24 32.84 5.37
C GLY A 59 2.03 32.99 4.09
N GLU A 60 3.36 33.06 4.22
CA GLU A 60 4.27 33.10 3.09
C GLU A 60 3.98 31.91 2.16
N GLY A 61 4.03 32.20 0.89
CA GLY A 61 3.74 31.30 -0.20
C GLY A 61 4.32 29.91 0.00
N GLY A 62 3.45 28.91 0.11
CA GLY A 62 3.84 27.53 0.05
C GLY A 62 4.39 27.23 -1.34
N GLY A 63 5.69 27.47 -1.52
CA GLY A 63 6.43 26.91 -2.62
C GLY A 63 6.23 25.39 -2.56
N SER A 64 5.84 24.78 -3.68
CA SER A 64 5.77 23.33 -3.81
C SER A 64 7.13 22.77 -3.40
N GLU A 65 7.19 22.08 -2.25
CA GLU A 65 8.40 21.38 -1.83
C GLU A 65 8.39 20.01 -2.48
N LYS A 66 9.48 19.68 -3.17
CA LYS A 66 9.62 18.42 -3.90
C LYS A 66 10.77 17.62 -3.36
N LEU A 67 10.47 16.37 -3.06
CA LEU A 67 11.46 15.37 -2.70
C LEU A 67 11.44 14.26 -3.74
N SER A 68 12.57 13.54 -3.86
CA SER A 68 12.69 12.41 -4.78
C SER A 68 13.57 11.31 -4.20
N ALA A 69 13.45 10.12 -4.78
CA ALA A 69 14.31 8.99 -4.48
C ALA A 69 14.51 8.12 -5.72
N GLU A 70 15.72 7.64 -5.95
CA GLU A 70 16.01 6.53 -6.83
C GLU A 70 16.01 5.23 -6.02
N LEU A 71 15.14 4.29 -6.38
CA LEU A 71 15.04 2.99 -5.70
C LEU A 71 15.94 1.98 -6.40
N ARG A 72 16.82 1.38 -5.62
CA ARG A 72 17.82 0.41 -6.08
C ARG A 72 17.66 -0.91 -5.36
N THR A 73 17.89 -2.00 -6.08
CA THR A 73 18.05 -3.35 -5.53
C THR A 73 19.35 -3.46 -4.72
N PRO A 74 19.53 -4.54 -3.92
CA PRO A 74 20.76 -4.74 -3.14
C PRO A 74 22.05 -4.78 -3.97
N ASP A 75 21.96 -5.14 -5.26
CA ASP A 75 23.10 -5.13 -6.21
C ASP A 75 23.34 -3.73 -6.82
N GLY A 76 22.57 -2.71 -6.44
CA GLY A 76 22.71 -1.34 -6.91
C GLY A 76 21.96 -0.99 -8.20
N THR A 77 21.23 -1.94 -8.79
CA THR A 77 20.44 -1.68 -10.00
C THR A 77 19.28 -0.73 -9.70
N THR A 78 19.16 0.39 -10.41
CA THR A 78 18.01 1.29 -10.28
C THR A 78 16.77 0.65 -10.94
N VAL A 79 15.71 0.48 -10.16
CA VAL A 79 14.48 -0.21 -10.60
C VAL A 79 13.26 0.71 -10.65
N ALA A 80 13.27 1.79 -9.87
CA ALA A 80 12.17 2.74 -9.86
C ALA A 80 12.65 4.13 -9.41
N THR A 81 11.81 5.14 -9.68
CA THR A 81 11.91 6.48 -9.08
C THR A 81 10.66 6.78 -8.28
N ALA A 82 10.81 7.56 -7.22
CA ALA A 82 9.72 8.14 -6.46
C ALA A 82 9.86 9.65 -6.44
N ASP A 83 8.79 10.36 -6.81
CA ASP A 83 8.66 11.80 -6.69
C ASP A 83 7.60 12.10 -5.64
N ILE A 84 7.86 13.01 -4.71
CA ILE A 84 6.97 13.41 -3.64
C ILE A 84 6.77 14.92 -3.74
N ASP A 85 5.58 15.35 -4.08
CA ASP A 85 5.20 16.76 -4.21
C ASP A 85 4.28 17.17 -3.06
N PHE A 86 4.67 18.22 -2.33
CA PHE A 86 3.89 18.76 -1.23
C PHE A 86 3.19 20.04 -1.67
N THR A 87 1.94 19.90 -2.05
CA THR A 87 1.10 21.00 -2.50
C THR A 87 -0.28 20.86 -1.85
N GLY A 88 -0.84 21.97 -1.36
CA GLY A 88 -2.21 21.97 -0.80
C GLY A 88 -2.37 21.25 0.53
N GLY A 89 -1.28 21.03 1.29
CA GLY A 89 -1.33 20.47 2.64
C GLY A 89 -1.28 18.92 2.69
N TYR A 90 -0.97 18.27 1.58
CA TYR A 90 -0.76 16.82 1.50
C TYR A 90 0.40 16.48 0.57
N ALA A 91 0.90 15.28 0.68
CA ALA A 91 1.91 14.73 -0.23
C ALA A 91 1.24 13.96 -1.37
N THR A 92 1.67 14.21 -2.60
CA THR A 92 1.40 13.34 -3.76
C THR A 92 2.66 12.54 -4.05
N VAL A 93 2.58 11.24 -3.86
CA VAL A 93 3.69 10.30 -4.10
C VAL A 93 3.46 9.62 -5.45
N THR A 94 4.40 9.81 -6.37
CA THR A 94 4.40 9.17 -7.69
C THR A 94 5.57 8.21 -7.79
N VAL A 95 5.31 6.93 -7.98
CA VAL A 95 6.35 5.90 -8.16
C VAL A 95 6.24 5.31 -9.56
N ARG A 96 7.38 5.19 -10.25
CA ARG A 96 7.48 4.61 -11.60
C ARG A 96 8.67 3.67 -11.68
N THR A 97 8.48 2.49 -12.26
CA THR A 97 9.62 1.62 -12.63
C THR A 97 10.42 2.25 -13.76
N THR A 98 11.74 2.16 -13.67
CA THR A 98 12.68 2.67 -14.69
C THR A 98 13.17 1.57 -15.62
N ALA A 99 13.12 0.31 -15.17
CA ALA A 99 13.48 -0.87 -15.94
C ALA A 99 12.41 -1.94 -15.76
N SER A 100 12.03 -2.61 -16.85
CA SER A 100 11.11 -3.73 -16.83
C SER A 100 11.80 -5.01 -16.34
N GLY A 101 11.02 -5.89 -15.70
CA GLY A 101 11.49 -7.23 -15.29
C GLY A 101 12.39 -7.29 -14.07
N GLN A 102 12.61 -6.18 -13.36
CA GLN A 102 13.40 -6.16 -12.12
C GLN A 102 12.56 -6.45 -10.88
N LEU A 103 11.30 -6.08 -10.89
CA LEU A 103 10.31 -6.44 -9.88
C LEU A 103 9.41 -7.54 -10.43
N THR A 104 9.04 -8.48 -9.58
CA THR A 104 8.10 -9.56 -9.98
C THR A 104 6.71 -8.99 -10.25
N PRO A 105 5.93 -9.55 -11.18
CA PRO A 105 4.53 -9.17 -11.34
C PRO A 105 3.72 -9.39 -10.06
N GLY A 106 2.79 -8.47 -9.76
CA GLY A 106 1.92 -8.56 -8.59
C GLY A 106 1.91 -7.30 -7.73
N PHE A 107 1.38 -7.41 -6.53
CA PHE A 107 1.34 -6.32 -5.56
C PHE A 107 2.55 -6.36 -4.64
N HIS A 108 3.14 -5.19 -4.43
CA HIS A 108 4.28 -4.96 -3.55
C HIS A 108 3.91 -3.91 -2.52
N GLY A 109 4.05 -4.23 -1.23
CA GLY A 109 3.95 -3.25 -0.15
C GLY A 109 4.99 -2.16 -0.35
N MET A 110 4.63 -0.94 0.00
CA MET A 110 5.51 0.21 -0.15
C MET A 110 5.39 1.11 1.07
N HIS A 111 6.54 1.38 1.70
CA HIS A 111 6.57 2.14 2.93
C HIS A 111 7.71 3.15 2.95
N ILE A 112 7.50 4.26 3.66
CA ILE A 112 8.57 5.13 4.11
C ILE A 112 9.12 4.55 5.42
N HIS A 113 10.44 4.41 5.49
CA HIS A 113 11.20 3.91 6.62
C HIS A 113 11.92 5.01 7.38
N SER A 114 12.14 4.81 8.67
CA SER A 114 12.53 5.84 9.65
C SER A 114 13.97 6.33 9.55
N VAL A 115 14.81 5.71 8.73
CA VAL A 115 16.22 6.08 8.56
C VAL A 115 16.59 6.17 7.08
N GLY A 116 17.17 7.27 6.65
CA GLY A 116 17.63 7.53 5.28
C GLY A 116 18.90 6.75 4.92
N LYS A 117 18.85 5.42 5.02
CA LYS A 117 19.95 4.52 4.66
C LYS A 117 19.42 3.32 3.85
N CYS A 118 20.14 3.02 2.77
CA CYS A 118 19.83 1.91 1.86
C CYS A 118 21.03 0.99 1.70
N GLU A 119 21.52 0.42 2.79
CA GLU A 119 22.67 -0.49 2.77
C GLU A 119 22.20 -1.93 2.56
N ALA A 120 22.72 -2.58 1.52
CA ALA A 120 22.53 -4.02 1.32
C ALA A 120 23.16 -4.79 2.49
N ASP A 121 22.53 -5.90 2.90
CA ASP A 121 23.01 -6.78 3.96
C ASP A 121 23.43 -6.05 5.25
N SER A 122 22.51 -5.26 5.79
CA SER A 122 22.71 -4.40 6.95
C SER A 122 21.89 -4.84 8.16
N VAL A 123 22.31 -4.42 9.34
CA VAL A 123 21.60 -4.66 10.60
C VAL A 123 20.67 -3.50 10.90
N ALA A 124 19.47 -3.80 11.39
CA ALA A 124 18.52 -2.76 11.80
C ALA A 124 19.04 -1.95 12.99
N PRO A 125 18.65 -0.67 13.15
CA PRO A 125 19.05 0.15 14.31
C PRO A 125 18.69 -0.49 15.67
N THR A 126 17.67 -1.34 15.68
CA THR A 126 17.26 -2.10 16.88
C THR A 126 18.03 -3.40 17.08
N GLY A 127 18.99 -3.71 16.20
CA GLY A 127 19.73 -4.97 16.20
C GLY A 127 19.02 -6.09 15.44
N GLY A 128 19.55 -7.30 15.53
CA GLY A 128 19.02 -8.50 14.87
C GLY A 128 19.96 -9.04 13.80
N ALA A 129 19.47 -9.97 13.00
CA ALA A 129 20.22 -10.55 11.88
C ALA A 129 20.35 -9.53 10.73
N PRO A 130 21.48 -9.56 9.99
CA PRO A 130 21.62 -8.78 8.76
C PRO A 130 20.55 -9.16 7.72
N GLY A 131 20.21 -8.20 6.88
CA GLY A 131 19.30 -8.39 5.76
C GLY A 131 19.25 -7.15 4.87
N ASN A 132 18.61 -7.28 3.73
CA ASN A 132 18.56 -6.20 2.75
C ASN A 132 17.91 -4.95 3.35
N PHE A 133 18.63 -3.84 3.33
CA PHE A 133 18.17 -2.51 3.71
C PHE A 133 17.65 -2.42 5.17
N ASN A 134 18.08 -3.33 6.06
CA ASN A 134 17.66 -3.29 7.46
C ASN A 134 18.12 -2.00 8.16
N SER A 135 19.19 -1.35 7.69
CA SER A 135 19.64 -0.04 8.20
C SER A 135 18.62 1.09 8.02
N ALA A 136 17.62 0.93 7.14
CA ALA A 136 16.52 1.88 7.00
C ALA A 136 15.54 1.88 8.21
N GLY A 137 15.66 0.93 9.12
CA GLY A 137 14.81 0.86 10.30
C GLY A 137 13.40 0.30 10.02
N GLY A 138 12.47 0.58 10.92
CA GLY A 138 11.04 0.25 10.78
C GLY A 138 10.28 1.29 9.96
N HIS A 139 8.97 1.11 9.83
CA HIS A 139 8.10 2.07 9.17
C HIS A 139 8.16 3.42 9.88
N PHE A 140 8.12 4.48 9.09
CA PHE A 140 8.19 5.84 9.60
C PHE A 140 6.93 6.20 10.39
N GLN A 141 7.12 6.79 11.56
CA GLN A 141 6.06 7.35 12.40
C GLN A 141 6.37 8.82 12.68
N VAL A 142 5.42 9.69 12.42
CA VAL A 142 5.53 11.08 12.86
C VAL A 142 5.51 11.17 14.38
N PRO A 143 6.12 12.17 14.99
CA PRO A 143 6.13 12.33 16.45
C PRO A 143 4.72 12.26 17.04
N GLY A 144 4.54 11.37 18.02
CA GLY A 144 3.25 11.17 18.71
C GLY A 144 2.30 10.17 18.05
N HIS A 145 2.57 9.70 16.82
CA HIS A 145 1.82 8.62 16.19
C HIS A 145 2.45 7.27 16.53
N THR A 146 1.66 6.33 17.08
CA THR A 146 2.13 5.02 17.56
C THR A 146 1.20 3.88 17.14
N THR A 147 0.20 4.17 16.31
CA THR A 147 -0.81 3.21 15.86
C THR A 147 -0.52 2.72 14.45
N HIS A 148 -1.28 1.75 13.99
CA HIS A 148 -1.26 1.25 12.61
C HIS A 148 -2.56 1.63 11.88
N PRO A 149 -2.51 1.93 10.59
CA PRO A 149 -1.31 2.01 9.74
C PRO A 149 -0.29 3.03 10.24
N ALA A 150 1.00 2.78 10.01
CA ALA A 150 2.07 3.73 10.30
C ALA A 150 1.96 4.98 9.41
N SER A 151 2.53 6.10 9.85
CA SER A 151 2.53 7.32 9.04
C SER A 151 3.21 7.12 7.67
N GLY A 152 4.18 6.20 7.60
CA GLY A 152 4.91 5.87 6.37
C GLY A 152 4.26 4.82 5.49
N ASP A 153 3.11 4.25 5.87
CA ASP A 153 2.43 3.23 5.06
C ASP A 153 1.78 3.88 3.84
N LEU A 154 2.13 3.39 2.66
CA LEU A 154 1.62 3.87 1.37
C LEU A 154 0.82 2.78 0.67
N SER A 155 0.04 3.16 -0.33
CA SER A 155 -0.65 2.20 -1.20
C SER A 155 0.33 1.24 -1.85
N SER A 156 -0.02 -0.04 -1.97
CA SER A 156 0.84 -1.03 -2.65
C SER A 156 1.03 -0.70 -4.12
N LEU A 157 2.25 -0.91 -4.61
CA LEU A 157 2.59 -0.80 -6.04
C LEU A 157 2.14 -2.07 -6.77
N GLN A 158 1.37 -1.94 -7.84
CA GLN A 158 1.04 -3.06 -8.73
C GLN A 158 1.99 -3.11 -9.91
N VAL A 159 2.79 -4.16 -9.97
CA VAL A 159 3.69 -4.47 -11.10
C VAL A 159 2.96 -5.35 -12.10
N ARG A 160 2.97 -4.97 -13.37
CA ARG A 160 2.34 -5.70 -14.46
C ARG A 160 3.21 -6.89 -14.91
N GLU A 161 2.64 -7.76 -15.74
CA GLU A 161 3.35 -8.92 -16.30
C GLU A 161 4.63 -8.54 -17.09
N ASP A 162 4.67 -7.35 -17.68
CA ASP A 162 5.84 -6.83 -18.39
C ASP A 162 6.88 -6.19 -17.44
N GLY A 163 6.65 -6.21 -16.13
CA GLY A 163 7.52 -5.61 -15.12
C GLY A 163 7.39 -4.08 -15.00
N SER A 164 6.48 -3.46 -15.74
CA SER A 164 6.22 -2.03 -15.62
C SER A 164 5.23 -1.74 -14.49
N ALA A 165 5.44 -0.62 -13.78
CA ALA A 165 4.51 -0.15 -12.77
C ALA A 165 4.50 1.38 -12.71
N MET A 166 3.33 1.91 -12.35
CA MET A 166 3.16 3.31 -11.99
C MET A 166 2.08 3.42 -10.93
N LEU A 167 2.38 4.12 -9.86
CA LEU A 167 1.44 4.46 -8.79
C LEU A 167 1.47 5.97 -8.57
N VAL A 168 0.30 6.55 -8.40
CA VAL A 168 0.11 7.90 -7.83
C VAL A 168 -0.81 7.75 -6.63
N THR A 169 -0.34 8.13 -5.46
CA THR A 169 -1.11 8.10 -4.22
C THR A 169 -0.92 9.39 -3.44
N THR A 170 -1.87 9.72 -2.58
CA THR A 170 -1.80 10.92 -1.75
C THR A 170 -1.91 10.56 -0.28
N THR A 171 -1.25 11.34 0.56
CA THR A 171 -1.32 11.20 2.01
C THR A 171 -1.07 12.55 2.69
N ASP A 172 -1.70 12.77 3.82
CA ASP A 172 -1.49 13.90 4.73
C ASP A 172 -0.81 13.46 6.05
N ALA A 173 -0.33 12.21 6.10
CA ALA A 173 0.23 11.61 7.31
C ALA A 173 1.61 12.17 7.70
N PHE A 174 2.27 12.94 6.84
CA PHE A 174 3.59 13.54 7.09
C PHE A 174 3.81 14.79 6.23
N THR A 175 4.83 15.57 6.60
CA THR A 175 5.30 16.74 5.85
C THR A 175 6.70 16.49 5.28
N ALA A 176 7.14 17.32 4.33
CA ALA A 176 8.48 17.26 3.77
C ALA A 176 9.56 17.47 4.85
N GLU A 177 9.35 18.42 5.75
CA GLU A 177 10.24 18.67 6.87
C GLU A 177 10.41 17.42 7.75
N GLN A 178 9.30 16.71 8.05
CA GLN A 178 9.33 15.49 8.86
C GLN A 178 10.11 14.36 8.17
N LEU A 179 10.00 14.23 6.84
CA LEU A 179 10.77 13.24 6.07
C LEU A 179 12.28 13.56 6.02
N GLN A 180 12.65 14.83 6.11
CA GLN A 180 14.04 15.27 6.06
C GLN A 180 14.66 15.47 7.45
N ALA A 181 13.90 15.34 8.52
CA ALA A 181 14.37 15.53 9.90
C ALA A 181 15.36 14.43 10.33
N GLY A 182 16.26 14.77 11.23
CA GLY A 182 17.15 13.81 11.89
C GLY A 182 18.00 12.99 10.93
N GLN A 183 17.80 11.69 10.90
CA GLN A 183 18.52 10.74 10.03
C GLN A 183 17.91 10.66 8.63
N LYS A 184 16.94 11.52 8.29
CA LYS A 184 16.14 11.45 7.07
C LYS A 184 15.33 10.15 7.00
N THR A 185 14.72 9.89 5.86
CA THR A 185 13.89 8.71 5.62
C THR A 185 14.30 8.02 4.32
N ALA A 186 13.82 6.80 4.14
CA ALA A 186 13.97 6.05 2.89
C ALA A 186 12.62 5.47 2.47
N ILE A 187 12.35 5.38 1.18
CA ILE A 187 11.21 4.64 0.64
C ILE A 187 11.66 3.24 0.23
N ILE A 188 10.88 2.22 0.60
CA ILE A 188 11.18 0.82 0.31
C ILE A 188 10.00 0.18 -0.41
N ILE A 189 10.31 -0.60 -1.45
CA ILE A 189 9.41 -1.55 -2.09
C ILE A 189 9.67 -2.93 -1.50
N HIS A 190 8.62 -3.63 -1.10
CA HIS A 190 8.67 -4.95 -0.49
C HIS A 190 8.37 -6.08 -1.48
N GLU A 191 8.65 -7.31 -1.06
CA GLU A 191 8.52 -8.52 -1.90
C GLU A 191 7.06 -8.88 -2.22
N LYS A 192 6.14 -8.61 -1.27
CA LYS A 192 4.74 -9.07 -1.32
C LYS A 192 3.77 -7.91 -1.10
N ALA A 193 2.50 -8.17 -1.35
CA ALA A 193 1.43 -7.26 -0.98
C ALA A 193 1.40 -7.02 0.53
N ASP A 194 1.05 -5.80 0.91
CA ASP A 194 0.81 -5.43 2.29
C ASP A 194 -0.64 -5.75 2.69
N ASN A 195 -0.85 -6.30 3.86
CA ASN A 195 -2.18 -6.52 4.43
C ASN A 195 -2.63 -5.37 5.36
N PHE A 196 -1.76 -4.38 5.62
CA PHE A 196 -1.99 -3.22 6.50
C PHE A 196 -2.44 -3.60 7.92
N ALA A 197 -2.14 -4.82 8.36
CA ALA A 197 -2.63 -5.39 9.61
C ALA A 197 -4.17 -5.37 9.74
N ASN A 198 -4.88 -5.20 8.63
CA ASN A 198 -6.35 -5.14 8.56
C ASN A 198 -6.97 -6.54 8.61
N ILE A 199 -6.70 -7.25 9.70
CA ILE A 199 -7.18 -8.61 9.93
C ILE A 199 -8.19 -8.56 11.07
N PRO A 200 -9.49 -8.83 10.79
CA PRO A 200 -10.52 -8.82 11.81
C PRO A 200 -10.20 -9.81 12.97
N PRO A 201 -10.20 -9.38 14.22
CA PRO A 201 -9.83 -10.22 15.37
C PRO A 201 -10.66 -11.50 15.47
N GLU A 202 -11.92 -11.47 15.06
CA GLU A 202 -12.82 -12.62 15.06
C GLU A 202 -12.50 -13.67 13.99
N LYS A 203 -11.67 -13.32 13.01
CA LYS A 203 -11.25 -14.22 11.92
C LYS A 203 -9.80 -14.66 12.01
N TYR A 204 -9.04 -14.04 12.90
CA TYR A 204 -7.62 -14.34 13.08
C TYR A 204 -7.37 -14.77 14.52
N GLN A 205 -6.67 -15.88 14.67
CA GLN A 205 -6.20 -16.37 15.95
C GLN A 205 -4.72 -16.76 15.82
N GLN A 206 -3.89 -16.14 16.63
CA GLN A 206 -2.47 -16.47 16.70
C GLN A 206 -2.27 -17.92 17.17
N VAL A 207 -1.10 -18.49 16.91
CA VAL A 207 -0.76 -19.86 17.31
C VAL A 207 -0.95 -20.11 18.82
N ASN A 208 -0.76 -19.07 19.64
CA ASN A 208 -0.97 -19.12 21.09
C ASN A 208 -2.43 -18.93 21.52
N GLY A 209 -3.37 -18.77 20.57
CA GLY A 209 -4.80 -18.56 20.84
C GLY A 209 -5.23 -17.11 21.09
N THR A 210 -4.31 -16.14 21.00
CA THR A 210 -4.66 -14.73 21.14
C THR A 210 -5.39 -14.24 19.88
N PRO A 211 -6.54 -13.54 20.00
CA PRO A 211 -7.22 -12.94 18.85
C PRO A 211 -6.45 -11.77 18.25
N GLY A 212 -6.59 -11.59 16.92
CA GLY A 212 -6.03 -10.47 16.17
C GLY A 212 -4.62 -10.69 15.65
N PRO A 213 -4.08 -9.73 14.86
CA PRO A 213 -2.75 -9.82 14.28
C PRO A 213 -1.66 -9.79 15.36
N ASP A 214 -0.56 -10.51 15.10
CA ASP A 214 0.60 -10.47 15.96
C ASP A 214 1.44 -9.20 15.76
N GLN A 215 2.47 -9.01 16.59
CA GLN A 215 3.32 -7.81 16.54
C GLN A 215 4.09 -7.69 15.22
N GLN A 216 4.42 -8.80 14.59
CA GLN A 216 5.10 -8.78 13.31
C GLN A 216 4.16 -8.29 12.21
N THR A 217 2.95 -8.82 12.13
CA THR A 217 1.93 -8.35 11.19
C THR A 217 1.61 -6.88 11.40
N LEU A 218 1.46 -6.45 12.67
CA LEU A 218 1.25 -5.03 13.00
C LEU A 218 2.39 -4.14 12.51
N ALA A 219 3.64 -4.60 12.63
CA ALA A 219 4.82 -3.81 12.29
C ALA A 219 5.20 -3.81 10.80
N THR A 220 4.73 -4.78 10.01
CA THR A 220 5.24 -5.02 8.66
C THR A 220 4.18 -5.21 7.59
N GLY A 221 2.90 -5.32 7.96
CA GLY A 221 1.82 -5.68 7.04
C GLY A 221 2.06 -7.01 6.29
N ASP A 222 2.97 -7.85 6.79
CA ASP A 222 3.42 -9.12 6.16
C ASP A 222 3.92 -8.96 4.71
N ALA A 223 4.38 -7.77 4.35
CA ALA A 223 4.82 -7.43 2.99
C ALA A 223 6.12 -8.15 2.55
N GLY A 224 6.74 -8.91 3.45
CA GLY A 224 7.92 -9.73 3.14
C GLY A 224 9.22 -8.95 3.08
N GLY A 225 10.19 -9.51 2.33
CA GLY A 225 11.53 -8.95 2.20
C GLY A 225 11.56 -7.55 1.55
N ARG A 226 12.65 -6.81 1.77
CA ARG A 226 12.91 -5.50 1.17
C ARG A 226 13.63 -5.69 -0.15
N VAL A 227 13.03 -5.32 -1.27
CA VAL A 227 13.58 -5.61 -2.61
C VAL A 227 14.20 -4.38 -3.27
N ALA A 228 13.74 -3.18 -2.96
CA ALA A 228 14.35 -1.95 -3.44
C ALA A 228 14.22 -0.83 -2.39
N CYS A 229 15.24 0.05 -2.34
CA CYS A 229 15.34 1.14 -1.38
C CYS A 229 15.86 2.40 -2.06
N GLY A 230 15.33 3.56 -1.69
CA GLY A 230 15.80 4.87 -2.10
C GLY A 230 15.77 5.86 -0.94
N VAL A 231 16.90 6.56 -0.69
CA VAL A 231 16.94 7.65 0.31
C VAL A 231 16.16 8.84 -0.25
N ILE A 232 15.22 9.36 0.55
CA ILE A 232 14.42 10.53 0.17
C ILE A 232 15.25 11.79 0.39
N ALA A 233 15.37 12.61 -0.65
CA ALA A 233 16.14 13.84 -0.66
C ALA A 233 15.42 14.95 -1.45
N PRO A 234 15.77 16.23 -1.25
CA PRO A 234 15.27 17.30 -2.10
C PRO A 234 15.46 16.96 -3.59
N ALA A 235 14.40 17.21 -4.39
CA ALA A 235 14.48 17.00 -5.83
C ALA A 235 15.50 17.98 -6.46
N GLN A 236 16.29 17.50 -7.40
CA GLN A 236 17.29 18.31 -8.12
C GLN A 236 16.64 19.09 -9.27
#